data_525b817fdb003ef85ed28129b9077ffc
#
_entry.id   525b817fdb003ef85ed28129b9077ffc
#
_cell.length_a   1.000
_cell.length_b   1.000
_cell.length_c   1.000
_cell.angle_alpha   90.00
_cell.angle_beta   90.00
_cell.angle_gamma   90.00
#
_symmetry.space_group_name_H-M   'P 1'
#
loop_
_entity.id
_entity.type
_entity.pdbx_description
1 polymer ?
#
loop_
_entity_poly.entity_id
_entity_poly.type
_entity_poly.pdbx_seq_one_letter_code
_entity_poly.pdbx_strand_id
1 'polypeptide(L)'
;MRYFYDTEFIEDGQTIELVSIGIVGENGSEYYAVSTDFDPSKANSWVKDNVLAKLPSPRDPVWKPLETIRTEVFEFLTQSSTPVELWAWVGAYDLSLIHI
;
A
#
# COMPACT_ATOMS: atom_id res chain seq x y z
N MET A 1 -3.03 -17.87 -7.54
CA MET A 1 -2.23 -16.89 -8.28
C MET A 1 -1.38 -16.10 -7.30
N ARG A 2 -0.14 -15.80 -7.66
CA ARG A 2 0.78 -15.04 -6.81
C ARG A 2 0.60 -13.55 -7.03
N TYR A 3 0.60 -12.81 -5.94
CA TYR A 3 0.57 -11.35 -5.93
C TYR A 3 1.73 -10.84 -5.11
N PHE A 4 2.38 -9.80 -5.62
CA PHE A 4 3.47 -9.10 -4.94
C PHE A 4 2.96 -7.73 -4.53
N TYR A 5 3.11 -7.38 -3.27
CA TYR A 5 2.57 -6.12 -2.77
C TYR A 5 3.62 -5.32 -2.01
N ASP A 6 3.42 -4.01 -2.01
CA ASP A 6 4.20 -3.03 -1.27
C ASP A 6 3.24 -2.03 -0.63
N THR A 7 3.46 -1.70 0.63
CA THR A 7 2.62 -0.78 1.38
C THR A 7 3.46 0.26 2.07
N GLU A 8 2.90 1.47 2.19
CA GLU A 8 3.46 2.54 3.00
C GLU A 8 2.49 2.87 4.13
N PHE A 9 3.02 3.04 5.34
CA PHE A 9 2.25 3.32 6.54
C PHE A 9 2.80 4.53 7.28
N ILE A 10 1.92 5.17 8.04
CA ILE A 10 2.31 6.13 9.09
C ILE A 10 2.06 5.47 10.42
N GLU A 11 3.09 5.42 11.26
CA GLU A 11 3.02 4.88 12.61
C GLU A 11 3.50 5.93 13.61
N ASP A 12 2.70 6.22 14.63
CA ASP A 12 3.01 7.20 15.67
C ASP A 12 3.25 6.56 17.05
N GLY A 13 3.37 5.23 17.11
CA GLY A 13 3.52 4.49 18.36
C GLY A 13 2.20 4.08 19.00
N GLN A 14 1.07 4.61 18.54
CA GLN A 14 -0.27 4.28 19.03
C GLN A 14 -1.17 3.76 17.93
N THR A 15 -1.04 4.30 16.71
CA THR A 15 -1.86 3.92 15.57
C THR A 15 -0.98 3.66 14.36
N ILE A 16 -1.49 2.82 13.46
CA ILE A 16 -0.88 2.56 12.14
C ILE A 16 -1.92 2.89 11.10
N GLU A 17 -1.58 3.79 10.18
CA GLU A 17 -2.49 4.21 9.11
C GLU A 17 -1.88 3.90 7.75
N LEU A 18 -2.64 3.26 6.88
CA LEU A 18 -2.22 2.98 5.51
C LEU A 18 -2.14 4.28 4.72
N VAL A 19 -1.01 4.51 4.07
CA VAL A 19 -0.82 5.63 3.13
C VAL A 19 -1.07 5.16 1.70
N SER A 20 -0.40 4.11 1.27
CA SER A 20 -0.53 3.61 -0.10
C SER A 20 -0.32 2.10 -0.16
N ILE A 21 -0.85 1.49 -1.23
CA ILE A 21 -0.66 0.09 -1.52
C ILE A 21 -0.50 -0.11 -3.02
N GLY A 22 0.53 -0.87 -3.39
CA GLY A 22 0.75 -1.33 -4.75
C GLY A 22 0.75 -2.84 -4.79
N ILE A 23 0.10 -3.43 -5.79
CA ILE A 23 0.03 -4.88 -5.97
C ILE A 23 0.27 -5.20 -7.43
N VAL A 24 1.09 -6.22 -7.68
CA VAL A 24 1.33 -6.76 -9.03
C VAL A 24 1.03 -8.25 -9.01
N GLY A 25 0.16 -8.69 -9.90
CA GLY A 25 -0.12 -10.12 -10.07
C GLY A 25 0.90 -10.80 -10.99
N GLU A 26 1.09 -12.09 -10.83
CA GLU A 26 1.99 -12.87 -11.69
C GLU A 26 1.57 -12.86 -13.17
N ASN A 27 0.31 -12.52 -13.43
CA ASN A 27 -0.24 -12.38 -14.79
C ASN A 27 0.01 -10.98 -15.39
N GLY A 28 0.73 -10.11 -14.69
CA GLY A 28 1.00 -8.75 -15.14
C GLY A 28 -0.05 -7.71 -14.75
N SER A 29 -1.13 -8.11 -14.08
CA SER A 29 -2.12 -7.13 -13.58
C SER A 29 -1.54 -6.28 -12.47
N GLU A 30 -1.99 -5.02 -12.39
CA GLU A 30 -1.46 -4.06 -11.43
C GLU A 30 -2.59 -3.33 -10.73
N TYR A 31 -2.39 -3.01 -9.44
CA TYR A 31 -3.27 -2.16 -8.65
C TYR A 31 -2.43 -1.19 -7.84
N TYR A 32 -2.84 0.05 -7.79
CA TYR A 32 -2.21 1.07 -6.95
C TYR A 32 -3.26 2.03 -6.42
N ALA A 33 -3.18 2.35 -5.13
CA ALA A 33 -4.07 3.33 -4.51
C ALA A 33 -3.37 4.05 -3.37
N VAL A 34 -3.78 5.30 -3.14
CA VAL A 34 -3.37 6.12 -2.02
C VAL A 34 -4.60 6.44 -1.18
N SER A 35 -4.51 6.22 0.13
CA SER A 35 -5.62 6.49 1.04
C SER A 35 -5.82 7.99 1.25
N THR A 36 -7.08 8.42 1.24
CA THR A 36 -7.45 9.80 1.62
C THR A 36 -7.64 9.94 3.14
N ASP A 37 -7.57 8.83 3.88
CA ASP A 37 -7.99 8.79 5.29
C ASP A 37 -6.84 8.91 6.30
N PHE A 38 -5.58 8.86 5.85
CA PHE A 38 -4.48 9.03 6.79
C PHE A 38 -4.28 10.50 7.19
N ASP A 39 -3.72 10.69 8.39
CA ASP A 39 -3.41 12.02 8.91
C ASP A 39 -1.92 12.31 8.69
N PRO A 40 -1.57 13.18 7.73
CA PRO A 40 -0.16 13.48 7.44
C PRO A 40 0.57 14.15 8.60
N SER A 41 -0.14 14.77 9.55
CA SER A 41 0.49 15.39 10.72
C SER A 41 1.14 14.37 11.65
N LYS A 42 0.73 13.09 11.57
CA LYS A 42 1.33 12.01 12.37
C LYS A 42 2.63 11.47 11.79
N ALA A 43 2.98 11.87 10.58
CA ALA A 43 4.21 11.44 9.94
C ALA A 43 5.42 12.16 10.53
N ASN A 44 6.51 11.41 10.76
CA ASN A 44 7.77 12.02 11.13
C ASN A 44 8.43 12.70 9.91
N SER A 45 9.53 13.43 10.13
CA SER A 45 10.20 14.16 9.04
C SER A 45 10.70 13.25 7.93
N TRP A 46 11.20 12.04 8.28
CA TRP A 46 11.68 11.08 7.28
C TRP A 46 10.53 10.62 6.36
N VAL A 47 9.39 10.28 6.95
CA VAL A 47 8.20 9.85 6.18
C VAL A 47 7.67 11.00 5.33
N LYS A 48 7.61 12.22 5.86
CA LYS A 48 7.19 13.39 5.08
C LYS A 48 8.07 13.61 3.86
N ASP A 49 9.38 13.48 4.00
CA ASP A 49 10.34 13.77 2.93
C ASP A 49 10.47 12.61 1.93
N ASN A 50 10.36 11.36 2.38
CA ASN A 50 10.65 10.18 1.58
C ASN A 50 9.42 9.44 1.10
N VAL A 51 8.28 9.61 1.72
CA VAL A 51 7.03 8.95 1.36
C VAL A 51 6.01 9.96 0.87
N LEU A 52 5.59 10.90 1.72
CA LEU A 52 4.50 11.81 1.40
C LEU A 52 4.86 12.76 0.25
N ALA A 53 6.10 13.24 0.19
CA ALA A 53 6.54 14.14 -0.86
C ALA A 53 6.58 13.48 -2.24
N LYS A 54 6.57 12.14 -2.30
CA LYS A 54 6.65 11.36 -3.55
C LYS A 54 5.30 10.85 -4.01
N LEU A 55 4.23 11.12 -3.28
CA LEU A 55 2.90 10.68 -3.65
C LEU A 55 2.41 11.39 -4.92
N PRO A 56 1.50 10.75 -5.68
CA PRO A 56 0.89 11.37 -6.84
C PRO A 56 0.16 12.68 -6.48
N SER A 57 -0.12 13.49 -7.50
CA SER A 57 -0.91 14.70 -7.33
C SER A 57 -2.24 14.37 -6.62
N PRO A 58 -2.71 15.24 -5.70
CA PRO A 58 -4.00 15.03 -5.03
C PRO A 58 -5.20 14.91 -5.98
N ARG A 59 -5.03 15.33 -7.24
CA ARG A 59 -6.07 15.21 -8.28
C ARG A 59 -6.05 13.87 -9.00
N ASP A 60 -5.03 13.04 -8.74
CA ASP A 60 -4.92 11.73 -9.38
C ASP A 60 -6.02 10.81 -8.84
N PRO A 61 -6.71 10.05 -9.74
CA PRO A 61 -7.78 9.15 -9.30
C PRO A 61 -7.34 7.98 -8.43
N VAL A 62 -6.03 7.77 -8.23
CA VAL A 62 -5.53 6.74 -7.29
C VAL A 62 -5.83 7.08 -5.83
N TRP A 63 -6.16 8.33 -5.51
CA TRP A 63 -6.55 8.73 -4.16
C TRP A 63 -7.99 8.27 -3.88
N LYS A 64 -8.16 7.42 -2.88
CA LYS A 64 -9.43 6.76 -2.56
C LYS A 64 -9.61 6.62 -1.06
N PRO A 65 -10.87 6.64 -0.56
CA PRO A 65 -11.13 6.29 0.84
C PRO A 65 -10.67 4.86 1.14
N LEU A 66 -10.25 4.62 2.36
CA LEU A 66 -9.74 3.31 2.79
C LEU A 66 -10.76 2.19 2.54
N GLU A 67 -12.04 2.46 2.75
CA GLU A 67 -13.11 1.48 2.51
C GLU A 67 -13.15 1.06 1.03
N THR A 68 -13.00 2.02 0.13
CA THR A 68 -12.94 1.74 -1.31
C THR A 68 -11.71 0.89 -1.65
N ILE A 69 -10.55 1.24 -1.06
CA ILE A 69 -9.32 0.48 -1.26
C ILE A 69 -9.52 -0.98 -0.81
N ARG A 70 -10.13 -1.21 0.34
CA ARG A 70 -10.40 -2.56 0.83
C ARG A 70 -11.23 -3.37 -0.14
N THR A 71 -12.29 -2.80 -0.67
CA THR A 71 -13.17 -3.45 -1.63
C THR A 71 -12.43 -3.76 -2.92
N GLU A 72 -11.70 -2.79 -3.44
CA GLU A 72 -10.97 -2.95 -4.71
C GLU A 72 -9.82 -3.94 -4.58
N VAL A 73 -9.10 -3.95 -3.47
CA VAL A 73 -8.03 -4.92 -3.21
C VAL A 73 -8.63 -6.34 -3.17
N PHE A 74 -9.75 -6.52 -2.48
CA PHE A 74 -10.42 -7.82 -2.44
C PHE A 74 -10.80 -8.28 -3.85
N GLU A 75 -11.40 -7.41 -4.64
CA GLU A 75 -11.78 -7.72 -6.03
C GLU A 75 -10.55 -8.05 -6.88
N PHE A 76 -9.48 -7.28 -6.71
CA PHE A 76 -8.23 -7.53 -7.44
C PHE A 76 -7.63 -8.89 -7.09
N LEU A 77 -7.58 -9.24 -5.80
CA LEU A 77 -7.01 -10.51 -5.35
C LEU A 77 -7.87 -11.71 -5.71
N THR A 78 -9.16 -11.53 -5.93
CA THR A 78 -10.10 -12.60 -6.27
C THR A 78 -10.45 -12.64 -7.76
N GLN A 79 -9.69 -11.96 -8.61
CA GLN A 79 -9.91 -11.98 -10.06
C GLN A 79 -9.72 -13.37 -10.68
N SER A 80 -8.98 -14.24 -10.02
CA SER A 80 -8.75 -15.62 -10.44
C SER A 80 -9.44 -16.56 -9.47
N SER A 81 -9.92 -17.70 -9.96
CA SER A 81 -10.51 -18.76 -9.13
C SER A 81 -9.46 -19.59 -8.39
N THR A 82 -8.19 -19.37 -8.65
CA THR A 82 -7.10 -20.10 -7.99
C THR A 82 -6.84 -19.52 -6.59
N PRO A 83 -6.24 -20.30 -5.67
CA PRO A 83 -5.87 -19.79 -4.36
C PRO A 83 -4.96 -18.56 -4.45
N VAL A 84 -5.15 -17.62 -3.53
CA VAL A 84 -4.37 -16.40 -3.45
C VAL A 84 -3.10 -16.66 -2.63
N GLU A 85 -1.95 -16.25 -3.17
CA GLU A 85 -0.67 -16.30 -2.49
C GLU A 85 -0.08 -14.90 -2.49
N LEU A 86 0.18 -14.35 -1.31
CA LEU A 86 0.67 -12.98 -1.14
C LEU A 86 2.15 -12.97 -0.77
N TRP A 87 2.93 -12.19 -1.51
CA TRP A 87 4.34 -11.98 -1.28
C TRP A 87 4.61 -10.51 -1.07
N ALA A 88 5.19 -10.15 0.08
CA ALA A 88 5.59 -8.78 0.31
C ALA A 88 6.79 -8.45 -0.58
N TRP A 89 6.68 -7.35 -1.33
CA TRP A 89 7.82 -6.81 -2.06
C TRP A 89 8.66 -5.99 -1.12
N VAL A 90 9.88 -6.45 -0.85
CA VAL A 90 10.79 -5.73 0.01
C VAL A 90 12.14 -5.64 -0.66
N GLY A 91 12.69 -4.46 -0.65
CA GLY A 91 14.10 -4.28 -0.96
C GLY A 91 14.96 -4.84 0.18
N ALA A 92 16.25 -5.02 -0.07
CA ALA A 92 17.17 -5.51 0.94
C ALA A 92 17.15 -4.68 2.23
N TYR A 93 16.80 -3.42 2.12
CA TYR A 93 16.68 -2.49 3.23
C TYR A 93 15.51 -2.84 4.16
N ASP A 94 14.42 -3.35 3.60
CA ASP A 94 13.18 -3.59 4.35
C ASP A 94 13.08 -5.00 4.92
N LEU A 95 14.01 -5.88 4.61
CA LEU A 95 14.01 -7.26 5.11
C LEU A 95 13.99 -7.33 6.64
N SER A 96 14.62 -6.37 7.30
CA SER A 96 14.61 -6.30 8.75
C SER A 96 13.22 -5.97 9.33
N LEU A 97 12.36 -5.32 8.56
CA LEU A 97 11.02 -4.94 8.98
C LEU A 97 10.04 -6.09 8.87
N ILE A 98 10.26 -7.03 7.96
CA ILE A 98 9.37 -8.17 7.73
C ILE A 98 9.46 -9.21 8.84
N HIS A 99 10.57 -9.27 9.53
CA HIS A 99 10.79 -10.24 10.59
C HIS A 99 10.29 -9.77 11.96
N ILE A 100 9.62 -8.66 12.01
CA ILE A 100 9.06 -8.10 13.23
C ILE A 100 7.72 -8.74 13.58
#